data_73ea017d54b3063f0c3aabfa08e87899
#
_entry.id   73ea017d54b3063f0c3aabfa08e87899
#
_cell.length_a   1.000
_cell.length_b   1.000
_cell.length_c   1.000
_cell.angle_alpha   90.00
_cell.angle_beta   90.00
_cell.angle_gamma   90.00
#
_symmetry.space_group_name_H-M   'P 1'
#
loop_
_entity.id
_entity.type
_entity.pdbx_description
1 polymer ?
#
loop_
_entity_poly.entity_id
_entity_poly.type
_entity_poly.pdbx_seq_one_letter_code
_entity_poly.pdbx_strand_id
1 'polypeptide(L)'
;MNRREIIKSVGLTIAGSSLLPLQSIAQSKTNKNQNNIFDNSSISISKRKLGKLEVSAIGLGVQNMWRTYQTTIPNRKEMHKIIHNAYDNGITLFDTAEAYGPFESEKILGEAVNSFRDKIVIETKFGFEIGENGIRVPGALNSNPKHIKKVVEGMLKRLQTDRIDLLYQHRVDPNVPIEDVVGAIKDLIKEGKVLHYGLSEPGEQTIRRAHQEHPVSAIQNEYSLLWRGAEEKIIPLCETLGIGFVPWSPLGVGFLTGAIDNNTH
;
A
#
# COMPACT_ATOMS: atom_id res chain seq x y z
N MET A 1 21.56 12.08 -1.63
CA MET A 1 20.91 13.23 -0.98
C MET A 1 19.82 12.69 -0.07
N ASN A 2 19.83 13.00 1.23
CA ASN A 2 18.85 12.42 2.13
C ASN A 2 17.56 13.28 2.21
N ARG A 3 16.46 12.72 2.73
CA ARG A 3 15.14 13.39 2.82
C ARG A 3 15.17 14.79 3.42
N ARG A 4 16.09 15.09 4.34
CA ARG A 4 16.21 16.39 5.00
C ARG A 4 16.84 17.48 4.12
N GLU A 5 17.64 17.11 3.14
CA GLU A 5 18.31 18.07 2.26
C GLU A 5 17.41 18.54 1.11
N ILE A 6 16.50 17.67 0.64
CA ILE A 6 15.52 18.04 -0.40
C ILE A 6 14.54 19.10 0.15
N ILE A 7 14.11 18.98 1.38
CA ILE A 7 13.19 19.96 2.01
C ILE A 7 13.85 21.33 2.18
N LYS A 8 15.18 21.38 2.39
CA LYS A 8 15.91 22.65 2.52
C LYS A 8 16.15 23.36 1.19
N SER A 9 16.28 22.62 0.10
CA SER A 9 16.54 23.22 -1.23
C SER A 9 15.29 23.77 -1.92
N VAL A 10 14.10 23.28 -1.61
CA VAL A 10 12.83 23.78 -2.17
C VAL A 10 12.34 25.05 -1.49
N GLY A 11 12.80 25.33 -0.24
CA GLY A 11 12.41 26.52 0.52
C GLY A 11 13.11 27.82 0.15
N LEU A 12 14.12 27.81 -0.76
CA LEU A 12 14.99 28.98 -1.00
C LEU A 12 14.79 29.66 -2.36
N THR A 13 13.83 29.28 -3.18
CA THR A 13 13.70 29.83 -4.55
C THR A 13 12.40 30.60 -4.82
N ILE A 14 11.64 31.00 -3.80
CA ILE A 14 10.48 31.87 -3.97
C ILE A 14 10.63 33.10 -3.07
N ALA A 15 11.59 33.94 -3.39
CA ALA A 15 11.64 35.31 -2.93
C ALA A 15 12.14 36.18 -4.07
N GLY A 16 11.23 36.84 -4.75
CA GLY A 16 11.56 37.95 -5.65
C GLY A 16 10.66 38.04 -6.88
N SER A 17 9.54 38.73 -6.79
CA SER A 17 9.22 39.85 -7.67
C SER A 17 7.77 40.36 -7.49
N SER A 18 7.76 41.66 -7.17
CA SER A 18 6.81 42.71 -7.55
C SER A 18 5.35 42.65 -7.08
N LEU A 19 5.14 43.54 -6.11
CA LEU A 19 3.90 44.24 -5.74
C LEU A 19 3.23 44.92 -6.93
N LEU A 20 1.95 44.65 -7.15
CA LEU A 20 1.00 45.66 -7.66
C LEU A 20 -0.38 45.38 -7.02
N PRO A 21 -1.11 46.44 -6.59
CA PRO A 21 -2.39 46.28 -5.90
C PRO A 21 -3.53 46.27 -6.94
N LEU A 22 -4.45 45.33 -6.82
CA LEU A 22 -5.77 45.40 -7.44
C LEU A 22 -6.82 45.42 -6.36
N GLN A 23 -7.32 46.63 -6.12
CA GLN A 23 -8.56 46.86 -5.39
C GLN A 23 -9.78 46.46 -6.22
N SER A 24 -10.76 45.96 -5.47
CA SER A 24 -12.21 45.98 -5.75
C SER A 24 -12.71 45.30 -7.02
N ILE A 25 -13.47 44.23 -6.79
CA ILE A 25 -14.94 44.23 -7.07
C ILE A 25 -15.50 43.03 -6.26
N ALA A 26 -16.10 43.32 -5.14
CA ALA A 26 -16.98 42.41 -4.43
C ALA A 26 -18.40 42.78 -4.78
N GLN A 27 -19.21 41.80 -4.97
CA GLN A 27 -20.65 41.64 -4.93
C GLN A 27 -21.19 40.99 -6.20
N SER A 28 -21.35 39.71 -6.15
CA SER A 28 -22.34 39.05 -7.01
C SER A 28 -22.97 37.91 -6.22
N LYS A 29 -24.17 38.18 -5.83
CA LYS A 29 -25.35 37.33 -5.65
C LYS A 29 -25.10 35.81 -5.54
N THR A 30 -25.43 35.30 -4.37
CA THR A 30 -25.79 33.90 -4.12
C THR A 30 -26.78 33.39 -5.17
N ASN A 31 -26.28 32.64 -6.12
CA ASN A 31 -27.12 31.80 -6.95
C ASN A 31 -27.07 30.38 -6.35
N LYS A 32 -28.17 30.05 -5.63
CA LYS A 32 -28.52 28.66 -5.31
C LYS A 32 -28.93 27.97 -6.61
N ASN A 33 -27.95 27.37 -7.31
CA ASN A 33 -28.18 26.34 -8.31
C ASN A 33 -26.80 25.76 -8.67
N GLN A 34 -26.12 25.11 -7.71
CA GLN A 34 -25.14 24.10 -8.03
C GLN A 34 -25.89 22.78 -8.12
N ASN A 35 -26.61 22.61 -9.23
CA ASN A 35 -27.03 21.29 -9.66
C ASN A 35 -25.78 20.44 -9.88
N ASN A 36 -25.73 19.31 -9.18
CA ASN A 36 -24.84 18.19 -9.30
C ASN A 36 -24.39 17.97 -10.76
N ILE A 37 -23.17 18.40 -11.08
CA ILE A 37 -22.44 17.95 -12.26
C ILE A 37 -21.53 16.77 -11.84
N PHE A 38 -22.05 15.88 -11.05
CA PHE A 38 -21.55 14.52 -10.98
C PHE A 38 -22.59 13.65 -11.67
N ASP A 39 -22.44 13.58 -12.99
CA ASP A 39 -23.07 12.52 -13.76
C ASP A 39 -22.67 11.20 -13.09
N ASN A 40 -23.67 10.45 -12.62
CA ASN A 40 -23.55 9.12 -12.05
C ASN A 40 -23.20 8.08 -13.12
N SER A 41 -22.44 8.44 -14.14
CA SER A 41 -21.74 7.48 -14.97
C SER A 41 -20.69 6.82 -14.06
N SER A 42 -20.90 5.57 -13.70
CA SER A 42 -20.01 4.72 -12.92
C SER A 42 -18.55 4.97 -13.35
N ILE A 43 -17.75 5.58 -12.47
CA ILE A 43 -16.32 5.73 -12.70
C ILE A 43 -15.75 4.32 -12.82
N SER A 44 -15.56 3.86 -14.04
CA SER A 44 -14.96 2.55 -14.29
C SER A 44 -13.47 2.67 -14.05
N ILE A 45 -13.00 2.16 -12.91
CA ILE A 45 -11.57 2.05 -12.64
C ILE A 45 -10.99 1.00 -13.58
N SER A 46 -10.01 1.41 -14.40
CA SER A 46 -9.31 0.49 -15.30
C SER A 46 -8.61 -0.62 -14.53
N LYS A 47 -8.36 -1.74 -15.19
CA LYS A 47 -7.66 -2.88 -14.59
C LYS A 47 -6.19 -2.90 -14.96
N ARG A 48 -5.37 -3.53 -14.13
CA ARG A 48 -3.93 -3.76 -14.30
C ARG A 48 -3.62 -5.22 -13.96
N LYS A 49 -2.46 -5.67 -14.42
CA LYS A 49 -1.96 -7.01 -14.10
C LYS A 49 -0.76 -6.93 -13.17
N LEU A 50 -0.76 -7.76 -12.16
CA LEU A 50 0.37 -8.06 -11.29
C LEU A 50 0.79 -9.51 -11.60
N GLY A 51 1.71 -9.67 -12.56
CA GLY A 51 1.95 -10.98 -13.17
C GLY A 51 0.67 -11.51 -13.84
N LYS A 52 0.12 -12.60 -13.31
CA LYS A 52 -1.15 -13.19 -13.79
C LYS A 52 -2.39 -12.67 -13.06
N LEU A 53 -2.21 -11.98 -11.93
CA LEU A 53 -3.30 -11.47 -11.10
C LEU A 53 -3.86 -10.17 -11.70
N GLU A 54 -5.17 -10.10 -11.91
CA GLU A 54 -5.85 -8.90 -12.38
C GLU A 54 -6.41 -8.10 -11.18
N VAL A 55 -6.13 -6.80 -11.14
CA VAL A 55 -6.53 -5.89 -10.06
C VAL A 55 -7.07 -4.58 -10.62
N SER A 56 -7.81 -3.80 -9.81
CA SER A 56 -8.09 -2.40 -10.14
C SER A 56 -6.80 -1.59 -10.22
N ALA A 57 -6.74 -0.61 -11.13
CA ALA A 57 -5.54 0.23 -11.33
C ALA A 57 -5.17 1.09 -10.10
N ILE A 58 -6.11 1.25 -9.17
CA ILE A 58 -5.92 1.92 -7.89
C ILE A 58 -6.24 0.90 -6.79
N GLY A 59 -5.37 0.80 -5.79
CA GLY A 59 -5.59 0.02 -4.58
C GLY A 59 -5.81 0.92 -3.36
N LEU A 60 -6.48 0.41 -2.34
CA LEU A 60 -6.64 1.05 -1.05
C LEU A 60 -5.72 0.40 -0.01
N GLY A 61 -4.71 1.16 0.46
CA GLY A 61 -3.91 0.77 1.62
C GLY A 61 -4.64 1.10 2.93
N VAL A 62 -4.79 0.10 3.80
CA VAL A 62 -5.49 0.27 5.09
C VAL A 62 -4.53 0.47 6.28
N GLN A 63 -3.26 0.73 6.01
CA GLN A 63 -2.21 0.88 7.04
C GLN A 63 -2.61 1.83 8.17
N ASN A 64 -3.27 2.94 7.87
CA ASN A 64 -3.54 4.00 8.83
C ASN A 64 -4.90 3.85 9.54
N MET A 65 -5.68 2.82 9.21
CA MET A 65 -7.03 2.64 9.77
C MET A 65 -7.04 2.21 11.25
N TRP A 66 -5.92 1.73 11.79
CA TRP A 66 -5.78 1.35 13.20
C TRP A 66 -5.26 2.47 14.10
N ARG A 67 -4.68 3.51 13.52
CA ARG A 67 -4.04 4.61 14.26
C ARG A 67 -4.55 5.97 13.80
N THR A 68 -4.38 6.96 14.66
CA THR A 68 -4.63 8.37 14.34
C THR A 68 -3.33 9.07 13.99
N TYR A 69 -3.42 9.95 13.02
CA TYR A 69 -2.55 11.10 12.96
C TYR A 69 -3.27 12.26 13.66
N GLN A 70 -2.62 12.87 14.66
CA GLN A 70 -3.16 13.98 15.47
C GLN A 70 -4.24 13.56 16.48
N THR A 71 -5.44 14.17 16.46
CA THR A 71 -6.46 14.08 17.50
C THR A 71 -7.63 13.16 17.18
N THR A 72 -7.70 12.64 15.96
CA THR A 72 -8.85 11.84 15.52
C THR A 72 -8.58 10.35 15.72
N ILE A 73 -9.33 9.70 16.59
CA ILE A 73 -9.26 8.26 16.79
C ILE A 73 -10.08 7.57 15.69
N PRO A 74 -9.52 6.67 14.86
CA PRO A 74 -10.27 5.94 13.86
C PRO A 74 -11.41 5.18 14.53
N ASN A 75 -12.63 5.51 14.14
CA ASN A 75 -13.79 4.72 14.53
C ASN A 75 -13.87 3.52 13.58
N ARG A 76 -13.91 2.29 14.11
CA ARG A 76 -13.97 1.06 13.32
C ARG A 76 -15.10 1.07 12.28
N LYS A 77 -16.29 1.59 12.64
CA LYS A 77 -17.41 1.74 11.71
C LYS A 77 -17.11 2.68 10.55
N GLU A 78 -16.40 3.76 10.81
CA GLU A 78 -15.98 4.69 9.74
C GLU A 78 -14.92 4.06 8.83
N MET A 79 -14.00 3.27 9.38
CA MET A 79 -13.03 2.52 8.58
C MET A 79 -13.72 1.52 7.66
N HIS A 80 -14.71 0.78 8.16
CA HIS A 80 -15.53 -0.11 7.33
C HIS A 80 -16.27 0.66 6.22
N LYS A 81 -16.85 1.83 6.50
CA LYS A 81 -17.49 2.68 5.47
C LYS A 81 -16.51 3.11 4.39
N ILE A 82 -15.27 3.48 4.75
CA ILE A 82 -14.24 3.85 3.77
C ILE A 82 -13.91 2.66 2.86
N ILE A 83 -13.75 1.46 3.42
CA ILE A 83 -13.49 0.24 2.66
C ILE A 83 -14.66 -0.07 1.73
N HIS A 84 -15.91 -0.01 2.22
CA HIS A 84 -17.11 -0.23 1.41
C HIS A 84 -17.23 0.81 0.28
N ASN A 85 -17.05 2.09 0.60
CA ASN A 85 -17.07 3.16 -0.42
C ASN A 85 -16.00 2.94 -1.49
N ALA A 86 -14.81 2.48 -1.12
CA ALA A 86 -13.76 2.17 -2.09
C ALA A 86 -14.21 1.04 -3.03
N TYR A 87 -14.77 -0.04 -2.47
CA TYR A 87 -15.30 -1.15 -3.25
C TYR A 87 -16.46 -0.71 -4.16
N ASP A 88 -17.42 0.05 -3.65
CA ASP A 88 -18.57 0.54 -4.41
C ASP A 88 -18.16 1.47 -5.56
N ASN A 89 -17.01 2.14 -5.45
CA ASN A 89 -16.38 2.93 -6.50
C ASN A 89 -15.42 2.14 -7.40
N GLY A 90 -15.41 0.80 -7.32
CA GLY A 90 -14.69 -0.09 -8.24
C GLY A 90 -13.25 -0.43 -7.84
N ILE A 91 -12.80 -0.08 -6.64
CA ILE A 91 -11.51 -0.54 -6.11
C ILE A 91 -11.66 -2.00 -5.69
N THR A 92 -10.81 -2.86 -6.24
CA THR A 92 -10.79 -4.30 -5.92
C THR A 92 -9.47 -4.76 -5.31
N LEU A 93 -8.45 -3.91 -5.21
CA LEU A 93 -7.17 -4.20 -4.59
C LEU A 93 -7.12 -3.54 -3.21
N PHE A 94 -6.93 -4.34 -2.15
CA PHE A 94 -6.82 -3.87 -0.75
C PHE A 94 -5.51 -4.33 -0.15
N ASP A 95 -4.70 -3.38 0.35
CA ASP A 95 -3.38 -3.61 0.92
C ASP A 95 -3.36 -3.47 2.43
N THR A 96 -2.80 -4.49 3.09
CA THR A 96 -2.55 -4.50 4.53
C THR A 96 -1.20 -5.13 4.88
N ALA A 97 -0.91 -5.36 6.15
CA ALA A 97 0.23 -6.15 6.64
C ALA A 97 0.02 -6.57 8.10
N GLU A 98 0.65 -7.69 8.52
CA GLU A 98 0.65 -8.11 9.93
C GLU A 98 1.22 -7.05 10.86
N ALA A 99 2.20 -6.28 10.39
CA ALA A 99 2.89 -5.25 11.16
C ALA A 99 2.08 -3.96 11.36
N TYR A 100 0.89 -3.86 10.75
CA TYR A 100 0.07 -2.66 10.87
C TYR A 100 -0.85 -2.73 12.07
N GLY A 101 -0.42 -2.06 13.16
CA GLY A 101 -1.13 -1.96 14.38
C GLY A 101 -0.89 -2.96 15.50
N PRO A 102 0.16 -3.79 15.58
CA PRO A 102 0.25 -5.00 14.79
C PRO A 102 -1.06 -5.80 14.79
N PHE A 103 -1.37 -6.40 13.66
CA PHE A 103 -2.55 -7.23 13.40
C PHE A 103 -3.90 -6.49 13.26
N GLU A 104 -4.03 -5.24 13.74
CA GLU A 104 -5.32 -4.55 13.76
C GLU A 104 -5.83 -4.18 12.36
N SER A 105 -4.96 -3.75 11.44
CA SER A 105 -5.37 -3.46 10.06
C SER A 105 -5.94 -4.68 9.35
N GLU A 106 -5.37 -5.88 9.57
CA GLU A 106 -5.91 -7.12 9.00
C GLU A 106 -7.29 -7.46 9.56
N LYS A 107 -7.51 -7.26 10.87
CA LYS A 107 -8.83 -7.48 11.49
C LYS A 107 -9.88 -6.52 10.93
N ILE A 108 -9.54 -5.24 10.84
CA ILE A 108 -10.44 -4.21 10.27
C ILE A 108 -10.82 -4.57 8.84
N LEU A 109 -9.82 -4.94 8.01
CA LEU A 109 -10.06 -5.31 6.63
C LEU A 109 -10.93 -6.57 6.54
N GLY A 110 -10.57 -7.65 7.25
CA GLY A 110 -11.30 -8.91 7.23
C GLY A 110 -12.78 -8.75 7.62
N GLU A 111 -13.06 -7.98 8.68
CA GLU A 111 -14.43 -7.67 9.10
C GLU A 111 -15.21 -6.90 8.03
N ALA A 112 -14.56 -5.91 7.38
CA ALA A 112 -15.24 -5.05 6.42
C ALA A 112 -15.57 -5.77 5.10
N VAL A 113 -14.72 -6.69 4.62
CA VAL A 113 -14.84 -7.25 3.26
C VAL A 113 -15.55 -8.59 3.19
N ASN A 114 -15.95 -9.16 4.30
CA ASN A 114 -16.50 -10.52 4.37
C ASN A 114 -17.63 -10.78 3.36
N SER A 115 -18.55 -9.83 3.19
CA SER A 115 -19.70 -9.96 2.28
C SER A 115 -19.34 -9.92 0.78
N PHE A 116 -18.15 -9.44 0.41
CA PHE A 116 -17.68 -9.36 -0.98
C PHE A 116 -16.24 -9.86 -1.18
N ARG A 117 -15.74 -10.70 -0.25
CA ARG A 117 -14.39 -11.26 -0.26
C ARG A 117 -13.98 -11.87 -1.60
N ASP A 118 -14.88 -12.59 -2.25
CA ASP A 118 -14.61 -13.26 -3.54
C ASP A 118 -14.55 -12.32 -4.75
N LYS A 119 -14.88 -11.05 -4.57
CA LYS A 119 -14.87 -10.05 -5.63
C LYS A 119 -13.65 -9.12 -5.57
N ILE A 120 -12.75 -9.35 -4.62
CA ILE A 120 -11.60 -8.49 -4.36
C ILE A 120 -10.30 -9.29 -4.27
N VAL A 121 -9.20 -8.57 -4.34
CA VAL A 121 -7.84 -9.04 -4.10
C VAL A 121 -7.34 -8.46 -2.79
N ILE A 122 -6.96 -9.30 -1.85
CA ILE A 122 -6.30 -8.89 -0.62
C ILE A 122 -4.81 -9.16 -0.74
N GLU A 123 -4.01 -8.12 -0.55
CA GLU A 123 -2.57 -8.25 -0.37
C GLU A 123 -2.18 -7.94 1.08
N THR A 124 -1.34 -8.80 1.65
CA THR A 124 -0.78 -8.63 3.00
C THR A 124 0.70 -8.98 3.03
N LYS A 125 1.38 -8.69 4.14
CA LYS A 125 2.84 -8.75 4.20
C LYS A 125 3.30 -9.38 5.52
N PHE A 126 4.31 -10.27 5.45
CA PHE A 126 5.02 -10.87 6.59
C PHE A 126 6.46 -10.41 6.64
N GLY A 127 7.15 -10.73 7.73
CA GLY A 127 8.62 -10.67 7.80
C GLY A 127 9.19 -9.70 8.82
N PHE A 128 8.39 -8.89 9.48
CA PHE A 128 8.82 -8.20 10.69
C PHE A 128 8.67 -9.12 11.91
N GLU A 129 9.64 -9.06 12.84
CA GLU A 129 9.50 -9.75 14.12
C GLU A 129 8.48 -9.01 15.00
N ILE A 130 7.45 -9.74 15.42
CA ILE A 130 6.43 -9.25 16.35
C ILE A 130 6.53 -10.12 17.60
N GLY A 131 6.89 -9.49 18.73
CA GLY A 131 7.05 -10.18 20.00
C GLY A 131 5.75 -10.76 20.54
N GLU A 132 5.85 -11.61 21.55
CA GLU A 132 4.67 -12.24 22.20
C GLU A 132 3.71 -11.22 22.81
N ASN A 133 4.21 -10.05 23.15
CA ASN A 133 3.39 -8.91 23.61
C ASN A 133 2.62 -8.20 22.48
N GLY A 134 2.70 -8.68 21.25
CA GLY A 134 2.06 -8.06 20.08
C GLY A 134 2.73 -6.76 19.62
N ILE A 135 3.95 -6.46 20.06
CA ILE A 135 4.68 -5.26 19.67
C ILE A 135 5.76 -5.64 18.65
N ARG A 136 5.87 -4.87 17.57
CA ARG A 136 6.93 -5.04 16.60
C ARG A 136 8.29 -4.75 17.23
N VAL A 137 9.22 -5.69 17.09
CA VAL A 137 10.60 -5.53 17.57
C VAL A 137 11.36 -4.59 16.61
N PRO A 138 11.86 -3.44 17.08
CA PRO A 138 12.55 -2.48 16.23
C PRO A 138 13.75 -3.11 15.52
N GLY A 139 13.82 -2.96 14.19
CA GLY A 139 14.93 -3.46 13.37
C GLY A 139 14.98 -4.96 13.16
N ALA A 140 14.15 -5.76 13.85
CA ALA A 140 14.19 -7.22 13.72
C ALA A 140 13.28 -7.70 12.58
N LEU A 141 13.81 -8.68 11.83
CA LEU A 141 13.11 -9.38 10.76
C LEU A 141 13.06 -10.88 11.09
N ASN A 142 12.06 -11.55 10.59
CA ASN A 142 11.93 -13.00 10.69
C ASN A 142 11.24 -13.58 9.46
N SER A 143 12.05 -14.03 8.51
CA SER A 143 11.59 -14.76 7.33
C SER A 143 11.91 -16.25 7.38
N ASN A 144 12.10 -16.82 8.58
CA ASN A 144 12.30 -18.27 8.72
C ASN A 144 11.10 -19.04 8.16
N PRO A 145 11.29 -20.10 7.35
CA PRO A 145 10.23 -20.89 6.74
C PRO A 145 9.13 -21.36 7.70
N LYS A 146 9.50 -21.81 8.90
CA LYS A 146 8.52 -22.22 9.92
C LYS A 146 7.70 -21.04 10.44
N HIS A 147 8.35 -19.88 10.60
CA HIS A 147 7.68 -18.65 11.02
C HIS A 147 6.71 -18.17 9.94
N ILE A 148 7.10 -18.16 8.67
CA ILE A 148 6.24 -17.78 7.54
C ILE A 148 4.93 -18.59 7.56
N LYS A 149 5.03 -19.92 7.66
CA LYS A 149 3.84 -20.80 7.72
C LYS A 149 2.94 -20.47 8.92
N LYS A 150 3.54 -20.24 10.11
CA LYS A 150 2.80 -19.86 11.32
C LYS A 150 2.07 -18.52 11.18
N VAL A 151 2.74 -17.49 10.65
CA VAL A 151 2.11 -16.15 10.54
C VAL A 151 1.02 -16.11 9.49
N VAL A 152 1.14 -16.87 8.39
CA VAL A 152 0.09 -16.99 7.37
C VAL A 152 -1.19 -17.57 7.97
N GLU A 153 -1.11 -18.60 8.83
CA GLU A 153 -2.28 -19.12 9.56
C GLU A 153 -2.95 -18.03 10.41
N GLY A 154 -2.14 -17.18 11.04
CA GLY A 154 -2.63 -16.02 11.80
C GLY A 154 -3.31 -14.98 10.92
N MET A 155 -2.74 -14.69 9.74
CA MET A 155 -3.29 -13.75 8.74
C MET A 155 -4.66 -14.21 8.24
N LEU A 156 -4.79 -15.49 7.86
CA LEU A 156 -6.05 -16.06 7.40
C LEU A 156 -7.17 -15.90 8.43
N LYS A 157 -6.85 -16.15 9.72
CA LYS A 157 -7.80 -15.94 10.82
C LYS A 157 -8.21 -14.49 11.00
N ARG A 158 -7.26 -13.55 10.96
CA ARG A 158 -7.52 -12.11 11.13
C ARG A 158 -8.28 -11.52 9.94
N LEU A 159 -7.95 -11.95 8.74
CA LEU A 159 -8.62 -11.56 7.49
C LEU A 159 -9.96 -12.29 7.28
N GLN A 160 -10.29 -13.26 8.11
CA GLN A 160 -11.54 -14.07 8.03
C GLN A 160 -11.71 -14.69 6.64
N THR A 161 -10.65 -15.28 6.10
CA THR A 161 -10.61 -15.85 4.75
C THR A 161 -9.81 -17.15 4.75
N ASP A 162 -10.04 -17.99 3.75
CA ASP A 162 -9.32 -19.23 3.52
C ASP A 162 -8.06 -19.06 2.65
N ARG A 163 -7.89 -17.88 2.01
CA ARG A 163 -6.78 -17.58 1.11
C ARG A 163 -6.31 -16.13 1.18
N ILE A 164 -5.04 -15.94 0.92
CA ILE A 164 -4.40 -14.64 0.64
C ILE A 164 -4.16 -14.58 -0.87
N ASP A 165 -4.67 -13.55 -1.54
CA ASP A 165 -4.53 -13.44 -2.99
C ASP A 165 -3.10 -13.07 -3.37
N LEU A 166 -2.42 -12.20 -2.61
CA LEU A 166 -1.03 -11.80 -2.83
C LEU A 166 -0.30 -11.60 -1.49
N LEU A 167 0.73 -12.40 -1.25
CA LEU A 167 1.53 -12.35 -0.04
C LEU A 167 2.90 -11.73 -0.32
N TYR A 168 3.26 -10.66 0.37
CA TYR A 168 4.59 -10.04 0.26
C TYR A 168 5.51 -10.43 1.41
N GLN A 169 6.80 -10.62 1.09
CA GLN A 169 7.85 -10.39 2.07
C GLN A 169 8.02 -8.88 2.26
N HIS A 170 7.71 -8.36 3.45
CA HIS A 170 7.64 -6.91 3.72
C HIS A 170 8.99 -6.22 3.63
N ARG A 171 10.06 -6.91 4.09
CA ARG A 171 11.47 -6.53 3.92
C ARG A 171 12.28 -7.80 3.76
N VAL A 172 13.30 -7.75 2.92
CA VAL A 172 14.23 -8.87 2.73
C VAL A 172 15.00 -9.10 4.01
N ASP A 173 14.92 -10.31 4.55
CA ASP A 173 15.68 -10.73 5.72
C ASP A 173 17.09 -11.18 5.29
N PRO A 174 18.16 -10.47 5.68
CA PRO A 174 19.51 -10.82 5.26
C PRO A 174 20.03 -12.13 5.86
N ASN A 175 19.35 -12.65 6.89
CA ASN A 175 19.76 -13.86 7.61
C ASN A 175 19.13 -15.13 7.01
N VAL A 176 18.20 -15.00 6.07
CA VAL A 176 17.51 -16.14 5.45
C VAL A 176 17.66 -16.06 3.93
N PRO A 177 18.23 -17.08 3.27
CA PRO A 177 18.32 -17.13 1.83
C PRO A 177 16.93 -16.92 1.19
N ILE A 178 16.86 -16.11 0.13
CA ILE A 178 15.58 -15.81 -0.51
C ILE A 178 14.94 -17.07 -1.08
N GLU A 179 15.71 -18.05 -1.47
CA GLU A 179 15.24 -19.34 -1.97
C GLU A 179 14.48 -20.12 -0.90
N ASP A 180 14.94 -20.09 0.35
CA ASP A 180 14.25 -20.74 1.48
C ASP A 180 12.92 -20.04 1.79
N VAL A 181 12.90 -18.70 1.71
CA VAL A 181 11.67 -17.89 1.84
C VAL A 181 10.68 -18.28 0.75
N VAL A 182 11.13 -18.29 -0.51
CA VAL A 182 10.26 -18.64 -1.65
C VAL A 182 9.83 -20.10 -1.57
N GLY A 183 10.69 -21.01 -1.10
CA GLY A 183 10.33 -22.41 -0.85
C GLY A 183 9.15 -22.55 0.10
N ALA A 184 9.15 -21.84 1.22
CA ALA A 184 8.03 -21.83 2.15
C ALA A 184 6.74 -21.27 1.53
N ILE A 185 6.86 -20.23 0.69
CA ILE A 185 5.72 -19.63 -0.02
C ILE A 185 5.17 -20.61 -1.07
N LYS A 186 6.01 -21.34 -1.79
CA LYS A 186 5.59 -22.40 -2.73
C LYS A 186 4.75 -23.48 -2.05
N ASP A 187 5.14 -23.88 -0.84
CA ASP A 187 4.34 -24.82 -0.05
C ASP A 187 2.94 -24.25 0.24
N LEU A 188 2.86 -23.00 0.69
CA LEU A 188 1.59 -22.31 0.98
C LEU A 188 0.73 -22.13 -0.27
N ILE A 189 1.36 -21.89 -1.44
CA ILE A 189 0.65 -21.83 -2.73
C ILE A 189 0.09 -23.23 -3.08
N LYS A 190 0.87 -24.28 -2.89
CA LYS A 190 0.42 -25.67 -3.12
C LYS A 190 -0.74 -26.06 -2.19
N GLU A 191 -0.75 -25.52 -0.97
CA GLU A 191 -1.84 -25.69 -0.01
C GLU A 191 -3.07 -24.84 -0.32
N GLY A 192 -3.01 -23.94 -1.29
CA GLY A 192 -4.08 -23.00 -1.66
C GLY A 192 -4.29 -21.84 -0.67
N LYS A 193 -3.42 -21.70 0.34
CA LYS A 193 -3.48 -20.63 1.35
C LYS A 193 -2.99 -19.28 0.82
N VAL A 194 -2.11 -19.32 -0.17
CA VAL A 194 -1.57 -18.16 -0.89
C VAL A 194 -1.75 -18.43 -2.39
N LEU A 195 -2.20 -17.43 -3.15
CA LEU A 195 -2.37 -17.60 -4.59
C LEU A 195 -1.21 -17.02 -5.40
N HIS A 196 -0.69 -15.87 -4.97
CA HIS A 196 0.42 -15.16 -5.58
C HIS A 196 1.36 -14.62 -4.52
N TYR A 197 2.62 -14.34 -4.91
CA TYR A 197 3.54 -13.70 -3.99
C TYR A 197 4.32 -12.55 -4.64
N GLY A 198 4.84 -11.67 -3.79
CA GLY A 198 5.63 -10.52 -4.15
C GLY A 198 6.70 -10.19 -3.11
N LEU A 199 7.48 -9.16 -3.41
CA LEU A 199 8.51 -8.64 -2.52
C LEU A 199 8.33 -7.13 -2.35
N SER A 200 8.61 -6.60 -1.15
CA SER A 200 8.59 -5.16 -0.90
C SER A 200 9.99 -4.64 -0.61
N GLU A 201 10.40 -3.59 -1.32
CA GLU A 201 11.72 -2.97 -1.25
C GLU A 201 12.91 -3.94 -1.48
N PRO A 202 12.82 -4.91 -2.40
CA PRO A 202 13.95 -5.79 -2.69
C PRO A 202 14.99 -5.08 -3.56
N GLY A 203 16.24 -5.52 -3.47
CA GLY A 203 17.26 -5.20 -4.45
C GLY A 203 17.14 -6.06 -5.71
N GLU A 204 17.72 -5.60 -6.83
CA GLU A 204 17.67 -6.27 -8.13
C GLU A 204 18.07 -7.74 -8.09
N GLN A 205 19.19 -8.07 -7.41
CA GLN A 205 19.69 -9.44 -7.31
C GLN A 205 18.69 -10.36 -6.58
N THR A 206 18.05 -9.85 -5.54
CA THR A 206 17.04 -10.59 -4.79
C THR A 206 15.81 -10.87 -5.64
N ILE A 207 15.37 -9.91 -6.46
CA ILE A 207 14.26 -10.10 -7.39
C ILE A 207 14.58 -11.22 -8.38
N ARG A 208 15.76 -11.21 -9.00
CA ARG A 208 16.17 -12.21 -9.99
C ARG A 208 16.23 -13.62 -9.38
N ARG A 209 16.86 -13.78 -8.21
CA ARG A 209 16.95 -15.06 -7.49
C ARG A 209 15.56 -15.57 -7.08
N ALA A 210 14.74 -14.71 -6.49
CA ALA A 210 13.37 -15.07 -6.10
C ALA A 210 12.53 -15.48 -7.31
N HIS A 211 12.61 -14.72 -8.41
CA HIS A 211 11.84 -14.99 -9.64
C HIS A 211 12.28 -16.29 -10.34
N GLN A 212 13.56 -16.63 -10.26
CA GLN A 212 14.08 -17.90 -10.78
C GLN A 212 13.55 -19.10 -9.98
N GLU A 213 13.42 -18.96 -8.66
CA GLU A 213 12.91 -20.02 -7.79
C GLU A 213 11.40 -20.25 -7.98
N HIS A 214 10.63 -19.15 -8.11
CA HIS A 214 9.22 -19.16 -8.46
C HIS A 214 8.84 -17.79 -9.04
N PRO A 215 7.97 -17.69 -10.08
CA PRO A 215 7.61 -16.40 -10.67
C PRO A 215 7.03 -15.42 -9.63
N VAL A 216 7.71 -14.28 -9.44
CA VAL A 216 7.25 -13.16 -8.61
C VAL A 216 6.10 -12.47 -9.36
N SER A 217 4.98 -12.23 -8.69
CA SER A 217 3.81 -11.57 -9.28
C SER A 217 3.90 -10.04 -9.19
N ALA A 218 4.44 -9.51 -8.09
CA ALA A 218 4.51 -8.06 -7.89
C ALA A 218 5.72 -7.64 -7.05
N ILE A 219 6.21 -6.45 -7.32
CA ILE A 219 7.15 -5.71 -6.46
C ILE A 219 6.43 -4.48 -5.92
N GLN A 220 6.50 -4.27 -4.60
CA GLN A 220 5.93 -3.09 -3.96
C GLN A 220 7.04 -2.18 -3.43
N ASN A 221 7.23 -1.00 -4.03
CA ASN A 221 8.26 -0.04 -3.63
C ASN A 221 7.70 1.36 -3.42
N GLU A 222 8.42 2.18 -2.64
CA GLU A 222 8.13 3.61 -2.57
C GLU A 222 8.27 4.25 -3.95
N TYR A 223 7.22 4.91 -4.40
CA TYR A 223 7.25 5.63 -5.67
C TYR A 223 6.26 6.79 -5.69
N SER A 224 6.75 7.98 -5.93
CA SER A 224 5.96 9.22 -6.01
C SER A 224 6.73 10.28 -6.76
N LEU A 225 6.13 11.45 -6.98
CA LEU A 225 6.85 12.62 -7.52
C LEU A 225 8.02 13.07 -6.64
N LEU A 226 8.00 12.75 -5.34
CA LEU A 226 9.07 13.09 -4.39
C LEU A 226 10.14 11.99 -4.27
N TRP A 227 9.85 10.76 -4.68
CA TRP A 227 10.76 9.62 -4.58
C TRP A 227 10.69 8.75 -5.83
N ARG A 228 11.73 8.81 -6.65
CA ARG A 228 11.78 8.18 -7.97
C ARG A 228 12.86 7.09 -8.10
N GLY A 229 13.40 6.61 -6.98
CA GLY A 229 14.52 5.66 -6.98
C GLY A 229 14.25 4.32 -7.67
N ALA A 230 12.98 3.93 -7.83
CA ALA A 230 12.63 2.70 -8.52
C ALA A 230 12.80 2.77 -10.06
N GLU A 231 12.85 3.98 -10.65
CA GLU A 231 12.88 4.16 -12.11
C GLU A 231 14.18 3.66 -12.75
N GLU A 232 15.29 3.74 -12.03
CA GLU A 232 16.59 3.42 -12.60
C GLU A 232 16.78 1.91 -12.85
N LYS A 233 16.30 1.06 -11.93
CA LYS A 233 16.59 -0.38 -11.96
C LYS A 233 15.35 -1.26 -11.78
N ILE A 234 14.49 -0.93 -10.82
CA ILE A 234 13.42 -1.84 -10.39
C ILE A 234 12.28 -1.88 -11.41
N ILE A 235 11.81 -0.73 -11.87
CA ILE A 235 10.72 -0.68 -12.88
C ILE A 235 11.14 -1.35 -14.18
N PRO A 236 12.31 -1.04 -14.79
CA PRO A 236 12.77 -1.74 -15.99
C PRO A 236 12.96 -3.25 -15.81
N LEU A 237 13.39 -3.67 -14.61
CA LEU A 237 13.50 -5.09 -14.30
C LEU A 237 12.13 -5.76 -14.23
N CYS A 238 11.16 -5.12 -13.59
CA CYS A 238 9.78 -5.61 -13.52
C CYS A 238 9.18 -5.77 -14.93
N GLU A 239 9.37 -4.79 -15.81
CA GLU A 239 8.95 -4.86 -17.22
C GLU A 239 9.59 -6.06 -17.94
N THR A 240 10.91 -6.24 -17.79
CA THR A 240 11.65 -7.34 -18.43
C THR A 240 11.15 -8.71 -17.98
N LEU A 241 10.80 -8.87 -16.69
CA LEU A 241 10.40 -10.13 -16.09
C LEU A 241 8.87 -10.37 -16.09
N GLY A 242 8.07 -9.41 -16.58
CA GLY A 242 6.61 -9.50 -16.53
C GLY A 242 6.03 -9.42 -15.12
N ILE A 243 6.73 -8.75 -14.19
CA ILE A 243 6.33 -8.54 -12.80
C ILE A 243 5.52 -7.25 -12.70
N GLY A 244 4.42 -7.25 -11.97
CA GLY A 244 3.67 -6.03 -11.68
C GLY A 244 4.40 -5.11 -10.70
N PHE A 245 4.20 -3.80 -10.83
CA PHE A 245 4.77 -2.81 -9.92
C PHE A 245 3.66 -2.10 -9.15
N VAL A 246 3.76 -2.09 -7.82
CA VAL A 246 2.79 -1.47 -6.91
C VAL A 246 3.48 -0.35 -6.13
N PRO A 247 3.15 0.93 -6.41
CA PRO A 247 3.71 2.05 -5.66
C PRO A 247 3.05 2.18 -4.28
N TRP A 248 3.84 2.30 -3.22
CA TRP A 248 3.34 2.76 -1.93
C TRP A 248 3.73 4.22 -1.69
N SER A 249 2.96 4.93 -0.85
CA SER A 249 3.08 6.38 -0.60
C SER A 249 3.07 7.26 -1.87
N PRO A 250 2.23 7.00 -2.89
CA PRO A 250 2.24 7.79 -4.13
C PRO A 250 1.88 9.26 -3.89
N LEU A 251 1.20 9.58 -2.79
CA LEU A 251 0.81 10.94 -2.40
C LEU A 251 1.83 11.60 -1.44
N GLY A 252 3.02 11.01 -1.22
CA GLY A 252 4.06 11.57 -0.36
C GLY A 252 3.60 11.81 1.07
N VAL A 253 2.85 10.85 1.67
CA VAL A 253 2.26 10.95 3.01
C VAL A 253 1.32 12.16 3.15
N GLY A 254 0.58 12.48 2.09
CA GLY A 254 -0.35 13.62 2.04
C GLY A 254 0.24 14.93 1.51
N PHE A 255 1.56 15.04 1.40
CA PHE A 255 2.20 16.28 0.92
C PHE A 255 1.76 16.69 -0.49
N LEU A 256 1.53 15.71 -1.37
CA LEU A 256 1.14 15.95 -2.77
C LEU A 256 -0.37 16.16 -2.97
N THR A 257 -1.17 16.16 -1.89
CA THR A 257 -2.63 16.30 -2.00
C THR A 257 -3.11 17.75 -1.97
N GLY A 258 -2.24 18.72 -1.64
CA GLY A 258 -2.62 20.10 -1.38
C GLY A 258 -3.29 20.31 -0.01
N ALA A 259 -3.38 19.27 0.84
CA ALA A 259 -3.92 19.38 2.19
C ALA A 259 -2.93 19.98 3.20
N ILE A 260 -1.64 20.06 2.82
CA ILE A 260 -0.58 20.63 3.64
C ILE A 260 -0.25 22.03 3.09
N ASP A 261 -0.35 23.04 3.94
CA ASP A 261 -0.03 24.45 3.65
C ASP A 261 0.92 25.04 4.70
N ASN A 262 1.20 26.35 4.62
CA ASN A 262 2.08 27.04 5.55
C ASN A 262 1.53 27.11 6.98
N ASN A 263 0.29 26.75 7.24
CA ASN A 263 -0.38 26.76 8.54
C ASN A 263 -0.52 25.35 9.12
N THR A 264 -0.08 24.33 8.40
CA THR A 264 -0.12 22.93 8.85
C THR A 264 1.05 22.65 9.80
N HIS A 265 0.77 22.29 11.06
CA HIS A 265 1.75 22.03 12.13
C HIS A 265 1.85 20.54 12.46
#